data_5dd43586ccd6d44c1d075e4792af7fdf
#
_entry.id   5dd43586ccd6d44c1d075e4792af7fdf
#
_cell.length_a   1.000
_cell.length_b   1.000
_cell.length_c   1.000
_cell.angle_alpha   90.00
_cell.angle_beta   90.00
_cell.angle_gamma   90.00
#
_symmetry.space_group_name_H-M   'P 1'
#
loop_
_entity.id
_entity.type
_entity.pdbx_description
1 polymer ?
#
loop_
_entity_poly.entity_id
_entity_poly.type
_entity_poly.pdbx_seq_one_letter_code
_entity_poly.pdbx_strand_id
1 'polypeptide(L)'
;MSNPSTNRNRWIPAAPKAPHQLILEFFRRSDVWLRIGLCTFATIMLLLVMNGWNPPFKYRLREAPHRNLHAHTEFKFEDLRATDDEQKRVLRNFRNYYENDTLLLNQLRSALKEDLFTIVRKNDDEAKPLKVWDKFYLPIDDKRSVANQPLAKPTEETFTRFREAISADKNLTKLRSAVKKAFIDIDENGLLKGLEHGIDKGNLDEIEVFDKGNFEGRPRVVKVSQVRIAEIADTLRERLIEEISNESETITEPEFVAQRLFEWLRPQLPETLSWDKSRSVQGAEAAAREVVCLLYTSPSPRD
;
A
#
# COMPACT_ATOMS: atom_id res chain seq x y z
N MET A 1 -28.26 -89.55 -89.78
CA MET A 1 -27.77 -89.29 -88.38
C MET A 1 -26.90 -88.07 -88.44
N SER A 2 -27.44 -86.91 -88.17
CA SER A 2 -26.82 -85.59 -88.24
C SER A 2 -26.61 -85.03 -86.84
N ASN A 3 -25.35 -84.73 -86.50
CA ASN A 3 -24.95 -84.10 -85.29
C ASN A 3 -25.07 -82.56 -85.36
N PRO A 4 -25.65 -81.86 -84.44
CA PRO A 4 -25.64 -80.39 -84.45
C PRO A 4 -24.38 -79.89 -83.78
N SER A 5 -23.66 -79.02 -84.44
CA SER A 5 -22.52 -78.27 -83.90
C SER A 5 -22.99 -77.17 -82.96
N THR A 6 -22.63 -77.23 -81.71
CA THR A 6 -22.85 -76.21 -80.70
C THR A 6 -21.82 -75.08 -80.83
N ASN A 7 -22.27 -73.93 -81.32
CA ASN A 7 -21.47 -72.75 -81.44
C ASN A 7 -21.45 -72.02 -80.03
N ARG A 8 -20.36 -72.17 -79.29
CA ARG A 8 -20.13 -71.46 -78.00
C ARG A 8 -19.50 -70.10 -78.26
N ASN A 9 -20.34 -69.13 -78.34
CA ASN A 9 -19.85 -67.72 -78.25
C ASN A 9 -19.16 -67.48 -76.91
N ARG A 10 -17.83 -67.47 -76.89
CA ARG A 10 -17.04 -67.01 -75.76
C ARG A 10 -17.16 -65.50 -75.64
N TRP A 11 -17.86 -65.06 -74.62
CA TRP A 11 -17.78 -63.63 -74.19
C TRP A 11 -16.36 -63.39 -73.64
N ILE A 12 -15.55 -62.62 -74.38
CA ILE A 12 -14.27 -62.10 -73.88
C ILE A 12 -14.61 -60.78 -73.17
N PRO A 13 -14.39 -60.70 -71.89
CA PRO A 13 -14.61 -59.42 -71.21
C PRO A 13 -13.59 -58.40 -71.74
N ALA A 14 -14.10 -57.23 -72.18
CA ALA A 14 -13.24 -56.16 -72.67
C ALA A 14 -12.27 -55.72 -71.52
N ALA A 15 -11.02 -55.56 -71.85
CA ALA A 15 -9.98 -55.12 -70.93
C ALA A 15 -10.38 -53.81 -70.30
N PRO A 16 -10.15 -53.61 -68.94
CA PRO A 16 -10.50 -52.37 -68.26
C PRO A 16 -9.73 -51.23 -68.97
N LYS A 17 -10.47 -50.18 -69.32
CA LYS A 17 -9.89 -48.98 -69.95
C LYS A 17 -8.96 -48.31 -68.96
N ALA A 18 -7.81 -47.92 -69.40
CA ALA A 18 -6.85 -47.20 -68.54
C ALA A 18 -7.47 -45.91 -67.97
N PRO A 19 -7.20 -45.51 -66.70
CA PRO A 19 -7.88 -44.41 -66.00
C PRO A 19 -7.81 -43.07 -66.76
N HIS A 20 -6.75 -42.84 -67.54
CA HIS A 20 -6.62 -41.63 -68.36
C HIS A 20 -7.62 -41.61 -69.54
N GLN A 21 -7.99 -42.79 -70.10
CA GLN A 21 -8.98 -42.84 -71.15
C GLN A 21 -10.40 -42.60 -70.66
N LEU A 22 -10.72 -43.01 -69.45
CA LEU A 22 -11.98 -42.67 -68.78
C LEU A 22 -12.12 -41.17 -68.50
N ILE A 23 -11.03 -40.54 -68.10
CA ILE A 23 -10.98 -39.07 -67.86
C ILE A 23 -11.19 -38.34 -69.21
N LEU A 24 -10.53 -38.78 -70.30
CA LEU A 24 -10.68 -38.16 -71.63
C LEU A 24 -12.10 -38.32 -72.17
N GLU A 25 -12.72 -39.51 -72.04
CA GLU A 25 -14.13 -39.74 -72.44
C GLU A 25 -15.11 -38.89 -71.60
N PHE A 26 -14.82 -38.70 -70.31
CA PHE A 26 -15.61 -37.86 -69.44
C PHE A 26 -15.58 -36.40 -69.89
N PHE A 27 -14.39 -35.83 -70.22
CA PHE A 27 -14.23 -34.49 -70.73
C PHE A 27 -14.76 -34.29 -72.16
N ARG A 28 -14.96 -35.36 -72.96
CA ARG A 28 -15.52 -35.29 -74.30
C ARG A 28 -17.05 -35.12 -74.31
N ARG A 29 -17.72 -35.29 -73.14
CA ARG A 29 -19.18 -35.12 -73.06
C ARG A 29 -19.50 -33.62 -72.88
N SER A 30 -20.28 -33.09 -73.81
CA SER A 30 -20.68 -31.67 -73.79
C SER A 30 -21.37 -31.28 -72.50
N ASP A 31 -22.10 -32.16 -71.82
CA ASP A 31 -22.82 -31.98 -70.61
C ASP A 31 -21.85 -31.69 -69.43
N VAL A 32 -20.67 -32.29 -69.44
CA VAL A 32 -19.63 -32.05 -68.44
C VAL A 32 -19.07 -30.64 -68.51
N TRP A 33 -18.78 -30.20 -69.75
CA TRP A 33 -18.31 -28.84 -70.02
C TRP A 33 -19.33 -27.79 -69.63
N LEU A 34 -20.60 -28.08 -69.90
CA LEU A 34 -21.67 -27.16 -69.50
C LEU A 34 -21.79 -27.03 -67.97
N ARG A 35 -21.68 -28.17 -67.26
CA ARG A 35 -21.67 -28.15 -65.73
C ARG A 35 -20.44 -27.46 -65.20
N ILE A 36 -19.26 -27.72 -65.70
CA ILE A 36 -18.02 -27.03 -65.25
C ILE A 36 -18.12 -25.57 -65.57
N GLY A 37 -18.60 -25.18 -66.74
CA GLY A 37 -18.80 -23.78 -67.10
C GLY A 37 -19.76 -23.05 -66.15
N LEU A 38 -20.87 -23.73 -65.83
CA LEU A 38 -21.86 -23.17 -64.91
C LEU A 38 -21.31 -22.99 -63.44
N CYS A 39 -20.56 -23.98 -62.96
CA CYS A 39 -19.88 -23.92 -61.70
C CYS A 39 -18.82 -22.81 -61.66
N THR A 40 -18.01 -22.69 -62.70
CA THR A 40 -16.99 -21.65 -62.82
C THR A 40 -17.64 -20.27 -62.88
N PHE A 41 -18.72 -20.11 -63.65
CA PHE A 41 -19.49 -18.88 -63.74
C PHE A 41 -20.10 -18.50 -62.39
N ALA A 42 -20.71 -19.46 -61.68
CA ALA A 42 -21.25 -19.23 -60.34
C ALA A 42 -20.17 -18.81 -59.35
N THR A 43 -18.99 -19.42 -59.39
CA THR A 43 -17.85 -19.07 -58.55
C THR A 43 -17.33 -17.67 -58.86
N ILE A 44 -17.22 -17.31 -60.13
CA ILE A 44 -16.82 -15.95 -60.55
C ILE A 44 -17.86 -14.91 -60.09
N MET A 45 -19.15 -15.20 -60.28
CA MET A 45 -20.21 -14.33 -59.80
C MET A 45 -20.20 -14.16 -58.29
N LEU A 46 -19.97 -15.22 -57.52
CA LEU A 46 -19.88 -15.16 -56.08
C LEU A 46 -18.67 -14.32 -55.63
N LEU A 47 -17.51 -14.47 -56.29
CA LEU A 47 -16.33 -13.62 -56.04
C LEU A 47 -16.59 -12.15 -56.34
N LEU A 48 -17.32 -11.84 -57.44
CA LEU A 48 -17.68 -10.47 -57.78
C LEU A 48 -18.67 -9.87 -56.75
N VAL A 49 -19.70 -10.61 -56.36
CA VAL A 49 -20.69 -10.16 -55.36
C VAL A 49 -20.05 -9.96 -54.02
N MET A 50 -19.17 -10.86 -53.59
CA MET A 50 -18.45 -10.74 -52.31
C MET A 50 -17.31 -9.72 -52.35
N ASN A 51 -17.06 -9.08 -53.46
CA ASN A 51 -15.95 -8.12 -53.62
C ASN A 51 -14.60 -8.69 -53.14
N GLY A 52 -14.37 -9.98 -53.45
CA GLY A 52 -13.25 -10.76 -52.90
C GLY A 52 -11.85 -10.28 -53.31
N TRP A 53 -11.79 -9.27 -54.20
CA TRP A 53 -10.55 -8.60 -54.60
C TRP A 53 -10.13 -7.50 -53.67
N ASN A 54 -11.03 -7.02 -52.81
CA ASN A 54 -10.71 -6.04 -51.80
C ASN A 54 -10.55 -6.74 -50.44
N PRO A 55 -9.33 -6.94 -49.94
CA PRO A 55 -9.14 -7.47 -48.58
C PRO A 55 -9.85 -6.55 -47.61
N PRO A 56 -10.60 -7.07 -46.62
CA PRO A 56 -11.34 -6.26 -45.64
C PRO A 56 -10.42 -5.33 -44.85
N PHE A 57 -9.14 -5.65 -44.83
CA PHE A 57 -8.11 -4.81 -44.20
C PHE A 57 -6.97 -4.57 -45.19
N LYS A 58 -6.74 -3.29 -45.53
CA LYS A 58 -5.64 -2.83 -46.41
C LYS A 58 -4.28 -2.83 -45.73
N TYR A 59 -4.22 -3.16 -44.42
CA TYR A 59 -3.02 -3.04 -43.60
C TYR A 59 -2.55 -4.43 -43.16
N ARG A 60 -1.24 -4.61 -43.19
CA ARG A 60 -0.60 -5.82 -42.64
C ARG A 60 -0.36 -5.66 -41.13
N LEU A 61 -0.30 -6.78 -40.42
CA LEU A 61 0.03 -6.80 -39.01
C LEU A 61 1.39 -6.11 -38.79
N ARG A 62 1.45 -5.10 -37.94
CA ARG A 62 2.63 -4.23 -37.65
C ARG A 62 2.93 -3.15 -38.70
N GLU A 63 2.09 -2.91 -39.67
CA GLU A 63 2.23 -1.78 -40.58
C GLU A 63 1.51 -0.56 -39.98
N ALA A 64 2.23 0.57 -39.90
CA ALA A 64 1.61 1.81 -39.43
C ALA A 64 0.66 2.37 -40.51
N PRO A 65 -0.60 2.62 -40.21
CA PRO A 65 -1.54 3.15 -41.17
C PRO A 65 -1.16 4.58 -41.54
N HIS A 66 -1.13 4.88 -42.86
CA HIS A 66 -0.86 6.23 -43.39
C HIS A 66 -2.03 7.21 -43.20
N ARG A 67 -3.17 6.75 -42.68
CA ARG A 67 -4.35 7.56 -42.43
C ARG A 67 -4.95 7.19 -41.06
N ASN A 68 -5.61 8.15 -40.44
CA ASN A 68 -6.37 7.88 -39.23
C ASN A 68 -7.46 6.84 -39.52
N LEU A 69 -7.40 5.72 -38.84
CA LEU A 69 -8.45 4.69 -38.90
C LEU A 69 -9.47 5.00 -37.81
N HIS A 70 -10.70 5.21 -38.24
CA HIS A 70 -11.84 5.33 -37.31
C HIS A 70 -12.52 3.97 -37.22
N ALA A 71 -12.74 3.50 -35.99
CA ALA A 71 -13.55 2.32 -35.76
C ALA A 71 -15.02 2.66 -36.03
N HIS A 72 -15.67 1.89 -36.89
CA HIS A 72 -17.10 2.04 -37.20
C HIS A 72 -18.00 1.44 -36.12
N THR A 73 -17.43 0.62 -35.23
CA THR A 73 -18.14 0.00 -34.12
C THR A 73 -17.39 0.32 -32.82
N GLU A 74 -18.13 0.60 -31.77
CA GLU A 74 -17.57 0.75 -30.44
C GLU A 74 -16.92 -0.58 -30.02
N PHE A 75 -15.66 -0.54 -29.64
CA PHE A 75 -14.97 -1.71 -29.08
C PHE A 75 -14.40 -1.36 -27.73
N LYS A 76 -14.43 -2.33 -26.84
CA LYS A 76 -13.80 -2.26 -25.53
C LYS A 76 -12.52 -3.09 -25.55
N PHE A 77 -11.43 -2.46 -25.27
CA PHE A 77 -10.13 -3.12 -25.17
C PHE A 77 -9.58 -2.95 -23.76
N GLU A 78 -9.14 -4.03 -23.15
CA GLU A 78 -8.50 -3.98 -21.83
C GLU A 78 -7.11 -3.35 -21.95
N ASP A 79 -6.93 -2.20 -21.33
CA ASP A 79 -5.61 -1.58 -21.23
C ASP A 79 -4.86 -2.16 -20.02
N LEU A 80 -4.14 -3.24 -20.28
CA LEU A 80 -3.35 -3.94 -19.28
C LEU A 80 -2.27 -3.06 -18.66
N ARG A 81 -1.71 -2.09 -19.43
CA ARG A 81 -0.67 -1.20 -18.92
C ARG A 81 -1.25 -0.17 -17.97
N ALA A 82 -2.33 0.50 -18.37
CA ALA A 82 -3.01 1.45 -17.51
C ALA A 82 -3.55 0.79 -16.24
N THR A 83 -4.05 -0.45 -16.34
CA THR A 83 -4.50 -1.25 -15.20
C THR A 83 -3.35 -1.57 -14.25
N ASP A 84 -2.19 -2.02 -14.76
CA ASP A 84 -0.99 -2.31 -13.96
C ASP A 84 -0.43 -1.03 -13.30
N ASP A 85 -0.41 0.07 -14.02
CA ASP A 85 0.04 1.36 -13.48
C ASP A 85 -0.88 1.84 -12.35
N GLU A 86 -2.21 1.69 -12.49
CA GLU A 86 -3.16 2.05 -11.43
C GLU A 86 -3.06 1.10 -10.23
N GLN A 87 -2.88 -0.20 -10.44
CA GLN A 87 -2.61 -1.14 -9.36
C GLN A 87 -1.34 -0.75 -8.56
N LYS A 88 -0.26 -0.42 -9.25
CA LYS A 88 0.97 0.07 -8.61
C LYS A 88 0.77 1.39 -7.86
N ARG A 89 -0.09 2.26 -8.39
CA ARG A 89 -0.45 3.51 -7.73
C ARG A 89 -1.25 3.26 -6.45
N VAL A 90 -2.21 2.35 -6.48
CA VAL A 90 -2.96 1.93 -5.29
C VAL A 90 -2.03 1.35 -4.24
N LEU A 91 -1.12 0.45 -4.62
CA LEU A 91 -0.13 -0.12 -3.71
C LEU A 91 0.76 0.93 -3.05
N ARG A 92 1.22 1.94 -3.80
CA ARG A 92 2.05 3.04 -3.26
C ARG A 92 1.29 3.98 -2.33
N ASN A 93 -0.01 4.14 -2.54
CA ASN A 93 -0.86 5.01 -1.72
C ASN A 93 -1.57 4.27 -0.59
N PHE A 94 -1.39 2.96 -0.49
CA PHE A 94 -2.03 2.15 0.55
C PHE A 94 -1.50 2.53 1.93
N ARG A 95 -2.40 2.77 2.89
CA ARG A 95 -2.05 3.06 4.27
C ARG A 95 -1.74 1.77 4.99
N ASN A 96 -0.49 1.62 5.42
CA ASN A 96 -0.06 0.44 6.16
C ASN A 96 -0.67 0.42 7.56
N TYR A 97 -0.89 -0.78 8.07
CA TYR A 97 -1.48 -1.04 9.38
C TYR A 97 -0.40 -1.14 10.44
N TYR A 98 -0.61 -0.43 11.54
CA TYR A 98 0.25 -0.43 12.71
C TYR A 98 -0.55 -0.76 13.96
N GLU A 99 0.03 -1.54 14.85
CA GLU A 99 -0.54 -1.86 16.17
C GLU A 99 0.07 -0.95 17.22
N ASN A 100 -0.78 -0.32 18.05
CA ASN A 100 -0.36 0.53 19.17
C ASN A 100 -0.36 -0.26 20.47
N ASP A 101 0.83 -0.46 21.06
CA ASP A 101 1.00 -1.08 22.38
C ASP A 101 1.14 -0.01 23.48
N THR A 102 0.05 0.37 24.08
CA THR A 102 0.01 1.37 25.17
C THR A 102 0.64 0.88 26.49
N LEU A 103 0.95 -0.40 26.63
CA LEU A 103 1.58 -0.95 27.84
C LEU A 103 2.96 -0.33 28.09
N LEU A 104 3.72 -0.05 27.03
CA LEU A 104 5.03 0.55 27.11
C LEU A 104 4.98 1.98 27.71
N LEU A 105 3.97 2.77 27.32
CA LEU A 105 3.74 4.11 27.89
C LEU A 105 3.30 4.06 29.35
N ASN A 106 2.50 3.06 29.73
CA ASN A 106 2.12 2.85 31.11
C ASN A 106 3.33 2.48 31.99
N GLN A 107 4.24 1.64 31.47
CA GLN A 107 5.50 1.33 32.15
C GLN A 107 6.38 2.56 32.32
N LEU A 108 6.53 3.39 31.27
CA LEU A 108 7.26 4.65 31.32
C LEU A 108 6.69 5.59 32.41
N ARG A 109 5.38 5.77 32.44
CA ARG A 109 4.69 6.61 33.46
C ARG A 109 4.87 6.04 34.88
N SER A 110 4.88 4.73 35.02
CA SER A 110 5.14 4.08 36.32
C SER A 110 6.58 4.31 36.79
N ALA A 111 7.56 4.21 35.89
CA ALA A 111 8.97 4.48 36.18
C ALA A 111 9.17 5.97 36.58
N LEU A 112 8.55 6.90 35.81
CA LEU A 112 8.59 8.33 36.18
C LEU A 112 8.02 8.57 37.57
N LYS A 113 6.87 7.96 37.89
CA LYS A 113 6.25 8.06 39.21
C LYS A 113 7.20 7.58 40.29
N GLU A 114 7.88 6.45 40.14
CA GLU A 114 8.79 5.90 41.12
C GLU A 114 10.00 6.83 41.34
N ASP A 115 10.59 7.32 40.25
CA ASP A 115 11.71 8.28 40.29
C ASP A 115 11.31 9.57 41.01
N LEU A 116 10.12 10.12 40.71
CA LEU A 116 9.58 11.31 41.38
C LEU A 116 9.31 11.09 42.88
N PHE A 117 8.73 9.95 43.26
CA PHE A 117 8.54 9.62 44.66
C PHE A 117 9.86 9.48 45.41
N THR A 118 10.92 8.98 44.74
CA THR A 118 12.25 8.88 45.34
C THR A 118 12.84 10.27 45.64
N ILE A 119 12.60 11.26 44.77
CA ILE A 119 13.02 12.65 44.94
C ILE A 119 12.27 13.31 46.11
N VAL A 120 10.94 13.12 46.23
CA VAL A 120 10.11 13.79 47.22
C VAL A 120 10.28 13.19 48.62
N ARG A 121 10.48 11.89 48.74
CA ARG A 121 10.67 11.23 50.02
C ARG A 121 11.95 11.71 50.70
N LYS A 122 11.83 12.17 51.94
CA LYS A 122 12.96 12.36 52.83
C LYS A 122 13.44 10.94 53.26
N ASN A 123 14.41 10.38 52.57
CA ASN A 123 15.07 9.16 53.03
C ASN A 123 16.32 9.57 53.80
N ASP A 124 16.70 8.77 54.84
CA ASP A 124 17.91 8.97 55.62
C ASP A 124 19.21 8.78 54.76
N ASP A 125 19.05 8.28 53.52
CA ASP A 125 20.11 8.04 52.58
C ASP A 125 20.07 9.08 51.44
N GLU A 126 20.70 10.26 51.68
CA GLU A 126 20.68 11.41 50.75
C GLU A 126 21.35 11.08 49.36
N ALA A 127 22.12 10.04 49.26
CA ALA A 127 22.83 9.67 48.03
C ALA A 127 21.90 9.09 46.95
N LYS A 128 20.79 8.45 47.29
CA LYS A 128 19.86 7.83 46.32
C LYS A 128 19.06 8.84 45.51
N PRO A 129 18.45 9.89 46.13
CA PRO A 129 17.73 10.91 45.40
C PRO A 129 18.60 11.67 44.39
N LEU A 130 19.86 11.95 44.72
CA LEU A 130 20.80 12.62 43.81
C LEU A 130 21.14 11.81 42.57
N LYS A 131 21.32 10.49 42.70
CA LYS A 131 21.55 9.59 41.52
C LYS A 131 20.34 9.50 40.59
N VAL A 132 19.11 9.59 41.18
CA VAL A 132 17.88 9.65 40.38
C VAL A 132 17.76 11.00 39.68
N TRP A 133 18.18 12.08 40.35
CA TRP A 133 18.16 13.41 39.79
C TRP A 133 19.01 13.57 38.53
N ASP A 134 20.12 12.85 38.41
CA ASP A 134 20.95 12.86 37.22
C ASP A 134 20.18 12.46 35.94
N LYS A 135 19.15 11.63 36.08
CA LYS A 135 18.29 11.23 34.94
C LYS A 135 17.42 12.36 34.39
N PHE A 136 17.20 13.42 35.19
CA PHE A 136 16.41 14.60 34.80
C PHE A 136 17.23 15.63 34.02
N TYR A 137 18.43 15.23 33.59
CA TYR A 137 19.30 15.99 32.71
C TYR A 137 19.66 15.16 31.47
N LEU A 138 19.60 15.79 30.31
CA LEU A 138 19.99 15.10 29.07
C LEU A 138 21.49 14.76 29.13
N PRO A 139 21.89 13.56 28.67
CA PRO A 139 23.30 13.22 28.53
C PRO A 139 24.00 14.21 27.57
N ILE A 140 25.22 14.59 27.93
CA ILE A 140 26.05 15.59 27.23
C ILE A 140 26.36 15.20 25.77
N ASP A 141 26.20 13.92 25.40
CA ASP A 141 26.56 13.36 24.09
C ASP A 141 25.51 13.60 22.98
N ASP A 142 24.38 14.25 23.26
CA ASP A 142 23.41 14.56 22.21
C ASP A 142 23.92 15.71 21.32
N LYS A 143 24.64 15.36 20.24
CA LYS A 143 25.20 16.25 19.22
C LYS A 143 24.19 17.19 18.55
N ARG A 144 22.93 17.12 18.92
CA ARG A 144 21.84 17.99 18.50
C ARG A 144 21.50 19.08 19.51
N SER A 145 22.36 19.29 20.53
CA SER A 145 22.15 20.42 21.41
C SER A 145 22.19 21.70 20.56
N VAL A 146 21.04 22.35 20.50
CA VAL A 146 20.86 23.67 19.88
C VAL A 146 21.99 24.56 20.39
N ALA A 147 22.84 24.98 19.45
CA ALA A 147 23.97 25.86 19.73
C ALA A 147 23.51 27.02 20.62
N ASN A 148 24.19 27.21 21.76
CA ASN A 148 24.14 28.36 22.67
C ASN A 148 23.36 28.28 23.98
N GLN A 149 22.86 27.17 24.45
CA GLN A 149 22.52 27.10 25.89
C GLN A 149 23.56 26.26 26.63
N PRO A 150 24.23 26.82 27.67
CA PRO A 150 25.12 26.01 28.50
C PRO A 150 24.29 24.92 29.16
N LEU A 151 24.64 23.64 28.89
CA LEU A 151 24.02 22.48 29.51
C LEU A 151 24.12 22.69 31.03
N ALA A 152 22.99 22.96 31.68
CA ALA A 152 22.94 23.05 33.13
C ALA A 152 23.29 21.68 33.71
N LYS A 153 24.36 21.60 34.47
CA LYS A 153 24.73 20.39 35.21
C LYS A 153 23.79 20.21 36.40
N PRO A 154 23.48 18.94 36.77
CA PRO A 154 22.73 18.69 37.98
C PRO A 154 23.52 19.25 39.18
N THR A 155 22.92 20.16 39.91
CA THR A 155 23.46 20.77 41.13
C THR A 155 22.52 20.49 42.29
N GLU A 156 23.04 20.53 43.50
CA GLU A 156 22.23 20.36 44.70
C GLU A 156 21.18 21.47 44.84
N GLU A 157 21.51 22.70 44.39
CA GLU A 157 20.56 23.80 44.32
C GLU A 157 19.39 23.53 43.42
N THR A 158 19.64 23.01 42.19
CA THR A 158 18.57 22.69 41.24
C THR A 158 17.73 21.51 41.70
N PHE A 159 18.33 20.55 42.42
CA PHE A 159 17.61 19.46 43.06
C PHE A 159 16.67 19.99 44.16
N THR A 160 17.16 20.83 45.04
CA THR A 160 16.36 21.43 46.14
C THR A 160 15.20 22.26 45.55
N ARG A 161 15.50 23.10 44.56
CA ARG A 161 14.53 23.93 43.87
C ARG A 161 13.42 23.06 43.22
N PHE A 162 13.78 21.97 42.53
CA PHE A 162 12.79 21.08 41.94
C PHE A 162 11.93 20.41 43.00
N ARG A 163 12.55 19.92 44.07
CA ARG A 163 11.86 19.28 45.20
C ARG A 163 10.88 20.23 45.89
N GLU A 164 11.28 21.47 46.10
CA GLU A 164 10.42 22.51 46.66
C GLU A 164 9.25 22.84 45.76
N ALA A 165 9.50 22.95 44.44
CA ALA A 165 8.48 23.24 43.44
C ALA A 165 7.35 22.22 43.41
N ILE A 166 7.62 20.94 43.72
CA ILE A 166 6.62 19.85 43.70
C ILE A 166 6.17 19.42 45.12
N SER A 167 6.75 20.01 46.18
CA SER A 167 6.52 19.57 47.57
C SER A 167 5.08 19.79 48.04
N ALA A 168 4.38 20.77 47.48
CA ALA A 168 2.99 21.07 47.83
C ALA A 168 2.03 19.95 47.33
N ASP A 169 2.38 19.22 46.26
CA ASP A 169 1.64 18.04 45.79
C ASP A 169 2.15 16.75 46.47
N LYS A 170 1.80 16.55 47.73
CA LYS A 170 2.29 15.47 48.61
C LYS A 170 2.21 14.07 47.97
N ASN A 171 1.21 13.82 47.18
CA ASN A 171 0.95 12.53 46.51
C ASN A 171 1.28 12.55 45.01
N LEU A 172 1.84 13.65 44.51
CA LEU A 172 2.10 13.84 43.05
C LEU A 172 0.85 13.63 42.18
N THR A 173 -0.35 13.88 42.76
CA THR A 173 -1.62 13.59 42.09
C THR A 173 -1.85 14.58 40.95
N LYS A 174 -1.59 15.86 41.20
CA LYS A 174 -1.74 16.94 40.22
C LYS A 174 -0.72 16.81 39.11
N LEU A 175 0.54 16.61 39.44
CA LEU A 175 1.62 16.41 38.50
C LEU A 175 1.36 15.18 37.60
N ARG A 176 0.89 14.08 38.18
CA ARG A 176 0.50 12.88 37.40
C ARG A 176 -0.68 13.12 36.47
N SER A 177 -1.67 13.90 36.92
CA SER A 177 -2.81 14.28 36.07
C SER A 177 -2.35 15.12 34.89
N ALA A 178 -1.49 16.12 35.12
CA ALA A 178 -0.91 16.96 34.08
C ALA A 178 -0.10 16.12 33.04
N VAL A 179 0.78 15.25 33.53
CA VAL A 179 1.53 14.32 32.63
C VAL A 179 0.58 13.44 31.85
N LYS A 180 -0.46 12.86 32.48
CA LYS A 180 -1.44 12.01 31.76
C LYS A 180 -2.16 12.80 30.66
N LYS A 181 -2.56 14.04 30.93
CA LYS A 181 -3.22 14.90 29.93
C LYS A 181 -2.28 15.23 28.76
N ALA A 182 -1.02 15.56 29.05
CA ALA A 182 -0.02 15.82 28.01
C ALA A 182 0.24 14.62 27.09
N PHE A 183 -0.02 13.41 27.57
CA PHE A 183 0.18 12.16 26.81
C PHE A 183 -1.07 11.66 26.09
N ILE A 184 -2.22 12.31 26.15
CA ILE A 184 -3.49 11.82 25.57
C ILE A 184 -3.32 11.47 24.08
N ASP A 185 -2.78 12.39 23.29
CA ASP A 185 -2.60 12.15 21.83
C ASP A 185 -1.58 11.06 21.56
N ILE A 186 -0.58 10.93 22.42
CA ILE A 186 0.44 9.88 22.30
C ILE A 186 -0.16 8.52 22.66
N ASP A 187 -1.02 8.45 23.66
CA ASP A 187 -1.75 7.21 24.01
C ASP A 187 -2.66 6.76 22.87
N GLU A 188 -3.32 7.70 22.20
CA GLU A 188 -4.25 7.41 21.12
C GLU A 188 -3.53 7.07 19.81
N ASN A 189 -2.53 7.87 19.41
CA ASN A 189 -1.90 7.76 18.10
C ASN A 189 -0.65 6.88 18.09
N GLY A 190 -0.04 6.68 19.26
CA GLY A 190 1.21 5.94 19.42
C GLY A 190 2.46 6.73 19.06
N LEU A 191 3.62 6.07 19.17
CA LEU A 191 4.95 6.61 18.91
C LEU A 191 5.72 5.70 17.95
N LEU A 192 6.40 6.32 16.98
CA LEU A 192 7.20 5.66 15.96
C LEU A 192 8.60 6.29 15.88
N LYS A 193 9.65 5.49 15.87
CA LYS A 193 11.02 5.97 15.59
C LYS A 193 11.24 6.22 14.11
N GLY A 194 10.77 5.33 13.28
CA GLY A 194 10.86 5.41 11.84
C GLY A 194 9.92 4.40 11.18
N LEU A 195 9.58 4.64 9.91
CA LEU A 195 8.75 3.71 9.16
C LEU A 195 9.52 2.42 8.86
N GLU A 196 8.92 1.29 9.19
CA GLU A 196 9.50 -0.04 8.91
C GLU A 196 9.26 -0.48 7.47
N HIS A 197 8.28 0.10 6.78
CA HIS A 197 8.00 -0.16 5.37
C HIS A 197 8.72 0.83 4.46
N GLY A 198 9.17 0.36 3.28
CA GLY A 198 9.84 1.21 2.28
C GLY A 198 8.85 1.92 1.36
N ILE A 199 9.38 2.85 0.55
CA ILE A 199 8.64 3.71 -0.40
C ILE A 199 7.75 2.90 -1.36
N ASP A 200 8.17 1.69 -1.74
CA ASP A 200 7.42 0.84 -2.68
C ASP A 200 6.29 0.03 -2.02
N LYS A 201 6.14 0.15 -0.69
CA LYS A 201 5.24 -0.70 0.09
C LYS A 201 4.11 0.05 0.80
N GLY A 202 3.81 1.26 0.37
CA GLY A 202 2.68 2.01 0.89
C GLY A 202 2.94 3.50 1.07
N ASN A 203 1.95 4.18 1.64
CA ASN A 203 1.96 5.60 1.93
C ASN A 203 2.98 5.90 3.03
N LEU A 204 3.80 6.95 2.83
CA LEU A 204 4.81 7.39 3.79
C LEU A 204 4.32 8.53 4.69
N ASP A 205 3.21 9.17 4.32
CA ASP A 205 2.68 10.34 5.03
C ASP A 205 1.59 9.97 6.02
N GLU A 206 0.83 8.89 5.73
CA GLU A 206 -0.30 8.44 6.54
C GLU A 206 -0.24 6.94 6.80
N ILE A 207 -0.59 6.55 8.01
CA ILE A 207 -0.71 5.17 8.45
C ILE A 207 -2.07 4.94 9.11
N GLU A 208 -2.50 3.69 9.18
CA GLU A 208 -3.68 3.28 9.93
C GLU A 208 -3.26 2.57 11.21
N VAL A 209 -3.73 3.09 12.36
CA VAL A 209 -3.37 2.61 13.69
C VAL A 209 -4.53 1.88 14.34
N PHE A 210 -4.27 0.68 14.82
CA PHE A 210 -5.17 -0.15 15.62
C PHE A 210 -4.63 -0.30 17.04
N ASP A 211 -5.52 -0.40 18.02
CA ASP A 211 -5.11 -0.75 19.37
C ASP A 211 -4.77 -2.24 19.45
N LYS A 212 -3.68 -2.59 20.08
CA LYS A 212 -3.22 -3.96 20.24
C LYS A 212 -4.31 -4.85 20.85
N GLY A 213 -4.65 -5.92 20.15
CA GLY A 213 -5.69 -6.85 20.57
C GLY A 213 -7.13 -6.43 20.23
N ASN A 214 -7.36 -5.25 19.67
CA ASN A 214 -8.68 -4.79 19.21
C ASN A 214 -8.70 -4.55 17.70
N PHE A 215 -8.67 -5.61 16.93
CA PHE A 215 -8.62 -5.56 15.47
C PHE A 215 -9.97 -5.37 14.78
N GLU A 216 -11.06 -5.51 15.52
CA GLU A 216 -12.42 -5.25 15.03
C GLU A 216 -12.82 -3.78 15.15
N GLY A 217 -12.02 -2.99 15.88
CA GLY A 217 -12.19 -1.56 16.02
C GLY A 217 -11.94 -0.83 14.68
N ARG A 218 -12.51 0.38 14.57
CA ARG A 218 -12.20 1.24 13.41
C ARG A 218 -10.76 1.73 13.52
N PRO A 219 -9.96 1.58 12.44
CA PRO A 219 -8.62 2.13 12.43
C PRO A 219 -8.65 3.66 12.52
N ARG A 220 -7.65 4.22 13.16
CA ARG A 220 -7.40 5.66 13.14
C ARG A 220 -6.39 5.98 12.06
N VAL A 221 -6.73 6.92 11.19
CA VAL A 221 -5.78 7.44 10.20
C VAL A 221 -4.96 8.52 10.87
N VAL A 222 -3.65 8.32 10.91
CA VAL A 222 -2.71 9.22 11.59
C VAL A 222 -1.60 9.62 10.65
N LYS A 223 -1.22 10.90 10.67
CA LYS A 223 -0.05 11.38 9.92
C LYS A 223 1.23 10.92 10.60
N VAL A 224 2.18 10.45 9.81
CA VAL A 224 3.48 9.98 10.31
C VAL A 224 4.23 11.08 11.08
N SER A 225 4.10 12.34 10.67
CA SER A 225 4.66 13.49 11.38
C SER A 225 4.11 13.66 12.81
N GLN A 226 2.87 13.22 13.05
CA GLN A 226 2.23 13.33 14.37
C GLN A 226 2.59 12.20 15.33
N VAL A 227 3.25 11.15 14.86
CA VAL A 227 3.65 9.98 15.68
C VAL A 227 5.16 9.77 15.73
N ARG A 228 5.94 10.44 14.86
CA ARG A 228 7.38 10.33 14.85
C ARG A 228 8.00 10.99 16.07
N ILE A 229 8.73 10.22 16.90
CA ILE A 229 9.32 10.69 18.16
C ILE A 229 10.14 11.97 17.97
N ALA A 230 10.89 12.08 16.87
CA ALA A 230 11.72 13.26 16.62
C ALA A 230 10.90 14.56 16.41
N GLU A 231 9.69 14.45 15.87
CA GLU A 231 8.82 15.57 15.54
C GLU A 231 7.86 15.90 16.70
N ILE A 232 7.41 14.88 17.42
CA ILE A 232 6.46 15.04 18.52
C ILE A 232 7.12 15.55 19.82
N ALA A 233 8.45 15.44 19.94
CA ALA A 233 9.16 15.82 21.14
C ALA A 233 8.93 17.29 21.51
N ASP A 234 8.94 18.20 20.53
CA ASP A 234 8.71 19.64 20.77
C ASP A 234 7.26 19.90 21.19
N THR A 235 6.30 19.27 20.55
CA THR A 235 4.86 19.36 20.90
C THR A 235 4.60 18.80 22.30
N LEU A 236 5.23 17.68 22.66
CA LEU A 236 5.11 17.12 24.02
C LEU A 236 5.66 18.07 25.07
N ARG A 237 6.78 18.74 24.78
CA ARG A 237 7.34 19.76 25.69
C ARG A 237 6.37 20.91 25.91
N GLU A 238 5.81 21.47 24.85
CA GLU A 238 4.83 22.57 24.94
C GLU A 238 3.60 22.15 25.74
N ARG A 239 3.05 20.97 25.50
CA ARG A 239 1.91 20.45 26.25
C ARG A 239 2.22 20.19 27.72
N LEU A 240 3.41 19.68 28.04
CA LEU A 240 3.83 19.52 29.43
C LEU A 240 3.89 20.87 30.15
N ILE A 241 4.42 21.90 29.50
CA ILE A 241 4.45 23.26 30.05
C ILE A 241 3.01 23.78 30.30
N GLU A 242 2.14 23.61 29.30
CA GLU A 242 0.74 24.05 29.38
C GLU A 242 -0.02 23.35 30.53
N GLU A 243 0.01 21.99 30.54
CA GLU A 243 -0.75 21.21 31.51
C GLU A 243 -0.21 21.35 32.94
N ILE A 244 1.11 21.55 33.13
CA ILE A 244 1.69 21.80 34.44
C ILE A 244 1.40 23.25 34.89
N SER A 245 1.39 24.20 33.95
CA SER A 245 1.03 25.59 34.26
C SER A 245 -0.44 25.73 34.70
N ASN A 246 -1.33 24.90 34.16
CA ASN A 246 -2.73 24.84 34.61
C ASN A 246 -2.89 24.38 36.06
N GLU A 247 -1.90 23.71 36.64
CA GLU A 247 -1.85 23.28 38.05
C GLU A 247 -0.98 24.19 38.92
N SER A 248 -0.77 25.46 38.50
CA SER A 248 0.13 26.43 39.14
C SER A 248 -0.22 26.79 40.61
N GLU A 249 -1.44 26.51 41.07
CA GLU A 249 -1.81 26.64 42.46
C GLU A 249 -1.03 25.68 43.38
N THR A 250 -0.58 24.56 42.85
CA THR A 250 0.08 23.47 43.62
C THR A 250 1.53 23.29 43.21
N ILE A 251 1.90 23.66 41.99
CA ILE A 251 3.25 23.49 41.45
C ILE A 251 3.85 24.88 41.24
N THR A 252 4.87 25.19 42.02
CA THR A 252 5.66 26.40 41.81
C THR A 252 6.64 26.20 40.68
N GLU A 253 6.90 27.23 39.90
CA GLU A 253 7.83 27.19 38.75
C GLU A 253 7.48 26.11 37.69
N PRO A 254 6.27 26.15 37.09
CA PRO A 254 5.77 25.11 36.19
C PRO A 254 6.67 24.87 34.99
N GLU A 255 7.25 25.91 34.39
CA GLU A 255 8.16 25.80 33.26
C GLU A 255 9.44 25.01 33.59
N PHE A 256 10.02 25.28 34.76
CA PHE A 256 11.20 24.57 35.22
C PHE A 256 10.89 23.09 35.48
N VAL A 257 9.78 22.79 36.12
CA VAL A 257 9.34 21.42 36.40
C VAL A 257 9.07 20.70 35.07
N ALA A 258 8.33 21.32 34.13
CA ALA A 258 8.02 20.75 32.82
C ALA A 258 9.28 20.44 32.02
N GLN A 259 10.25 21.37 32.03
CA GLN A 259 11.52 21.19 31.33
C GLN A 259 12.31 19.97 31.86
N ARG A 260 12.39 19.82 33.18
CA ARG A 260 13.09 18.67 33.81
C ARG A 260 12.37 17.36 33.52
N LEU A 261 11.05 17.31 33.58
CA LEU A 261 10.26 16.15 33.21
C LEU A 261 10.44 15.78 31.75
N PHE A 262 10.46 16.76 30.86
CA PHE A 262 10.69 16.52 29.43
C PHE A 262 12.08 15.93 29.18
N GLU A 263 13.11 16.44 29.86
CA GLU A 263 14.49 15.91 29.74
C GLU A 263 14.60 14.47 30.23
N TRP A 264 13.84 14.10 31.26
CA TRP A 264 13.74 12.71 31.72
C TRP A 264 13.00 11.83 30.72
N LEU A 265 11.88 12.31 30.15
CA LEU A 265 11.01 11.56 29.25
C LEU A 265 11.65 11.31 27.88
N ARG A 266 12.25 12.34 27.30
CA ARG A 266 12.74 12.35 25.91
C ARG A 266 13.62 11.13 25.54
N PRO A 267 14.65 10.77 26.30
CA PRO A 267 15.52 9.62 25.97
C PRO A 267 14.84 8.26 26.18
N GLN A 268 13.76 8.23 26.98
CA GLN A 268 13.10 7.01 27.40
C GLN A 268 11.78 6.76 26.64
N LEU A 269 11.36 7.67 25.72
CA LEU A 269 10.16 7.48 24.93
C LEU A 269 10.24 6.16 24.14
N PRO A 270 9.36 5.19 24.42
CA PRO A 270 9.35 3.92 23.73
C PRO A 270 8.70 4.04 22.36
N GLU A 271 9.09 3.20 21.45
CA GLU A 271 8.34 2.96 20.24
C GLU A 271 7.13 2.08 20.59
N THR A 272 5.91 2.58 20.36
CA THR A 272 4.68 1.85 20.68
C THR A 272 3.98 1.31 19.45
N LEU A 273 4.31 1.85 18.28
CA LEU A 273 3.76 1.41 17.01
C LEU A 273 4.64 0.33 16.40
N SER A 274 4.05 -0.81 16.11
CA SER A 274 4.68 -1.92 15.38
C SER A 274 3.94 -2.19 14.08
N TRP A 275 4.68 -2.38 12.98
CA TRP A 275 4.09 -2.63 11.68
C TRP A 275 3.47 -4.03 11.58
N ASP A 276 2.15 -4.12 11.36
CA ASP A 276 1.51 -5.37 10.99
C ASP A 276 1.71 -5.65 9.50
N LYS A 277 2.86 -6.25 9.19
CA LYS A 277 3.24 -6.60 7.82
C LYS A 277 2.23 -7.52 7.15
N SER A 278 1.69 -8.49 7.89
CA SER A 278 0.81 -9.52 7.35
C SER A 278 -0.49 -8.90 6.85
N ARG A 279 -1.13 -8.11 7.70
CA ARG A 279 -2.39 -7.43 7.36
C ARG A 279 -2.18 -6.33 6.32
N SER A 280 -1.08 -5.59 6.41
CA SER A 280 -0.76 -4.54 5.44
C SER A 280 -0.61 -5.10 4.03
N VAL A 281 0.12 -6.22 3.86
CA VAL A 281 0.28 -6.86 2.55
C VAL A 281 -1.06 -7.39 2.03
N GLN A 282 -1.82 -8.09 2.88
CA GLN A 282 -3.14 -8.61 2.48
C GLN A 282 -4.11 -7.49 2.08
N GLY A 283 -4.16 -6.42 2.87
CA GLY A 283 -5.00 -5.25 2.58
C GLY A 283 -4.60 -4.55 1.28
N ALA A 284 -3.31 -4.35 1.07
CA ALA A 284 -2.77 -3.72 -0.13
C ALA A 284 -3.07 -4.56 -1.39
N GLU A 285 -2.89 -5.89 -1.32
CA GLU A 285 -3.24 -6.80 -2.40
C GLU A 285 -4.75 -6.83 -2.68
N ALA A 286 -5.58 -6.80 -1.64
CA ALA A 286 -7.02 -6.73 -1.79
C ALA A 286 -7.43 -5.44 -2.49
N ALA A 287 -6.91 -4.30 -2.06
CA ALA A 287 -7.17 -3.00 -2.69
C ALA A 287 -6.68 -2.96 -4.16
N ALA A 288 -5.53 -3.56 -4.47
CA ALA A 288 -5.05 -3.66 -5.85
C ALA A 288 -5.93 -4.56 -6.74
N ARG A 289 -6.54 -5.61 -6.17
CA ARG A 289 -7.49 -6.49 -6.91
C ARG A 289 -8.84 -5.81 -7.18
N GLU A 290 -9.23 -4.84 -6.37
CA GLU A 290 -10.46 -4.05 -6.59
C GLU A 290 -10.32 -3.06 -7.75
N VAL A 291 -9.10 -2.82 -8.24
CA VAL A 291 -8.89 -2.00 -9.45
C VAL A 291 -9.54 -2.71 -10.63
N VAL A 292 -10.66 -2.15 -11.08
CA VAL A 292 -11.36 -2.64 -12.27
C VAL A 292 -10.47 -2.44 -13.50
N CYS A 293 -10.40 -3.46 -14.37
CA CYS A 293 -9.70 -3.35 -15.64
C CYS A 293 -10.13 -2.08 -16.38
N LEU A 294 -9.17 -1.19 -16.63
CA LEU A 294 -9.44 0.03 -17.38
C LEU A 294 -9.74 -0.35 -18.83
N LEU A 295 -10.93 0.00 -19.29
CA LEU A 295 -11.37 -0.23 -20.64
C LEU A 295 -11.06 1.00 -21.47
N TYR A 296 -10.25 0.85 -22.51
CA TYR A 296 -10.11 1.88 -23.52
C TYR A 296 -11.35 1.84 -24.42
N THR A 297 -12.19 2.87 -24.35
CA THR A 297 -13.28 3.08 -25.29
C THR A 297 -12.79 4.01 -26.40
N SER A 298 -12.80 3.54 -27.64
CA SER A 298 -12.59 4.45 -28.78
C SER A 298 -13.67 5.54 -28.73
N PRO A 299 -13.32 6.82 -28.83
CA PRO A 299 -14.32 7.87 -28.95
C PRO A 299 -15.15 7.58 -30.18
N SER A 300 -16.47 7.43 -30.00
CA SER A 300 -17.42 7.38 -31.12
C SER A 300 -17.22 8.63 -31.97
N PRO A 301 -17.08 8.54 -33.28
CA PRO A 301 -17.08 9.70 -34.13
C PRO A 301 -18.40 10.43 -33.87
N ARG A 302 -18.34 11.62 -33.33
CA ARG A 302 -19.52 12.53 -33.27
C ARG A 302 -19.80 12.92 -34.68
N ASP A 303 -20.98 12.57 -35.14
CA ASP A 303 -21.58 13.04 -36.41
C ASP A 303 -21.56 14.57 -36.53
#